data_4fbf710c222614c9f37705dc29025cc0
#
_entry.id   4fbf710c222614c9f37705dc29025cc0
#
_cell.length_a   1.000
_cell.length_b   1.000
_cell.length_c   1.000
_cell.angle_alpha   90.00
_cell.angle_beta   90.00
_cell.angle_gamma   90.00
#
_symmetry.space_group_name_H-M   'P 1'
#
loop_
_entity.id
_entity.type
_entity.pdbx_description
1 polymer ?
#
loop_
_entity_poly.entity_id
_entity_poly.type
_entity_poly.pdbx_seq_one_letter_code
_entity_poly.pdbx_strand_id
1 'polypeptide(L)'
;MHVRSQEHSVITGFERKGGKLPLTYVCFKDYDESIPNKIIAFKKQEIKNTLGEYLAANGLKQLRTAETEKYAHVTFFFNGGVEEPNKDEDRVLVKSPAVATYDLQPEMSAPEVSEKLNAAIRSGKYDVIIINFANPDMVGHTGVIPAAVKAVETVDQC
;
A
#
# COMPACT_ATOMS: atom_id res chain seq x y z
N MET A 1 -11.46 9.97 -8.22
CA MET A 1 -11.96 10.37 -9.55
C MET A 1 -12.30 11.87 -9.70
N HIS A 2 -12.61 12.60 -8.64
CA HIS A 2 -12.97 14.04 -8.71
C HIS A 2 -11.77 15.01 -8.61
N VAL A 3 -10.63 14.55 -8.14
CA VAL A 3 -9.41 15.35 -8.01
C VAL A 3 -8.92 15.89 -9.36
N ARG A 4 -8.96 15.07 -10.41
CA ARG A 4 -8.54 15.48 -11.77
C ARG A 4 -9.38 16.61 -12.38
N SER A 5 -10.57 16.87 -11.89
CA SER A 5 -11.44 17.91 -12.49
C SER A 5 -11.05 19.34 -12.13
N GLN A 6 -10.36 19.56 -11.00
CA GLN A 6 -9.89 20.91 -10.63
C GLN A 6 -8.50 21.24 -11.20
N GLU A 7 -7.59 20.28 -11.22
CA GLU A 7 -6.29 20.49 -11.89
C GLU A 7 -6.47 20.83 -13.36
N HIS A 8 -7.39 20.14 -14.04
CA HIS A 8 -7.71 20.42 -15.44
C HIS A 8 -8.36 21.80 -15.69
N SER A 9 -8.70 22.55 -14.64
CA SER A 9 -9.15 23.93 -14.78
C SER A 9 -8.01 24.93 -14.91
N VAL A 10 -6.81 24.53 -14.50
CA VAL A 10 -5.59 25.35 -14.54
C VAL A 10 -4.70 24.93 -15.69
N ILE A 11 -4.72 23.65 -16.07
CA ILE A 11 -3.90 23.06 -17.11
C ILE A 11 -4.79 22.67 -18.29
N THR A 12 -4.38 23.00 -19.46
CA THR A 12 -5.05 22.89 -20.77
C THR A 12 -5.24 21.44 -21.24
N GLY A 13 -5.95 20.59 -20.49
CA GLY A 13 -6.31 19.24 -20.95
C GLY A 13 -7.47 19.24 -21.97
N PHE A 14 -8.38 20.22 -21.88
CA PHE A 14 -9.48 20.43 -22.80
C PHE A 14 -10.13 21.82 -22.59
N GLU A 15 -10.72 22.38 -23.64
CA GLU A 15 -11.46 23.63 -23.55
C GLU A 15 -12.80 23.45 -22.83
N ARG A 16 -13.07 24.33 -21.86
CA ARG A 16 -14.36 24.39 -21.16
C ARG A 16 -15.16 25.56 -21.67
N LYS A 17 -16.36 25.28 -22.21
CA LYS A 17 -17.32 26.32 -22.56
C LYS A 17 -17.78 27.03 -21.28
N GLY A 18 -17.27 28.16 -20.93
CA GLY A 18 -17.63 28.89 -19.70
C GLY A 18 -16.53 29.02 -18.65
N GLY A 19 -15.33 28.55 -18.95
CA GLY A 19 -14.17 28.73 -18.08
C GLY A 19 -14.18 27.89 -16.79
N LYS A 20 -13.43 28.35 -15.79
CA LYS A 20 -13.29 27.68 -14.51
C LYS A 20 -14.56 27.82 -13.67
N LEU A 21 -15.08 26.70 -13.17
CA LEU A 21 -16.23 26.73 -12.24
C LEU A 21 -15.81 27.32 -10.88
N PRO A 22 -16.61 28.20 -10.28
CA PRO A 22 -16.35 28.72 -8.94
C PRO A 22 -16.75 27.70 -7.87
N LEU A 23 -15.89 26.69 -7.70
CA LEU A 23 -16.15 25.59 -6.74
C LEU A 23 -15.42 25.83 -5.43
N THR A 24 -16.09 25.55 -4.33
CA THR A 24 -15.44 25.27 -3.05
C THR A 24 -15.12 23.77 -3.03
N TYR A 25 -13.83 23.44 -3.12
CA TYR A 25 -13.39 22.05 -3.19
C TYR A 25 -12.81 21.58 -1.85
N VAL A 26 -13.46 20.60 -1.25
CA VAL A 26 -13.06 20.06 0.06
C VAL A 26 -12.61 18.62 -0.12
N CYS A 27 -11.36 18.33 0.27
CA CYS A 27 -10.80 16.98 0.38
C CYS A 27 -10.92 16.49 1.82
N PHE A 28 -11.21 15.22 2.02
CA PHE A 28 -11.14 14.64 3.37
C PHE A 28 -9.74 14.72 3.94
N LYS A 29 -8.73 14.37 3.14
CA LYS A 29 -7.30 14.44 3.49
C LYS A 29 -6.53 15.18 2.40
N ASP A 30 -5.28 15.51 2.68
CA ASP A 30 -4.35 16.01 1.68
C ASP A 30 -3.80 14.84 0.86
N TYR A 31 -4.42 14.58 -0.29
CA TYR A 31 -4.06 13.47 -1.18
C TYR A 31 -2.98 13.85 -2.20
N ASP A 32 -2.84 15.13 -2.50
CA ASP A 32 -1.91 15.64 -3.50
C ASP A 32 -1.61 17.11 -3.23
N GLU A 33 -0.39 17.39 -2.82
CA GLU A 33 0.05 18.75 -2.46
C GLU A 33 0.01 19.71 -3.65
N SER A 34 0.09 19.20 -4.88
CA SER A 34 0.09 20.01 -6.09
C SER A 34 -1.28 20.64 -6.42
N ILE A 35 -2.37 20.16 -5.83
CA ILE A 35 -3.72 20.67 -6.09
C ILE A 35 -3.92 22.01 -5.38
N PRO A 36 -4.03 23.12 -6.14
CA PRO A 36 -4.22 24.44 -5.55
C PRO A 36 -5.68 24.62 -5.07
N ASN A 37 -5.88 25.52 -4.11
CA ASN A 37 -7.21 25.98 -3.66
C ASN A 37 -8.11 24.87 -3.09
N LYS A 38 -7.53 23.79 -2.54
CA LYS A 38 -8.26 22.77 -1.78
C LYS A 38 -8.40 23.17 -0.32
N ILE A 39 -9.50 22.81 0.27
CA ILE A 39 -9.72 22.85 1.72
C ILE A 39 -9.57 21.42 2.24
N ILE A 40 -8.78 21.25 3.30
CA ILE A 40 -8.56 19.94 3.92
C ILE A 40 -9.46 19.84 5.16
N ALA A 41 -10.41 18.88 5.14
CA ALA A 41 -11.32 18.66 6.26
C ALA A 41 -10.59 18.06 7.48
N PHE A 42 -9.76 17.05 7.25
CA PHE A 42 -8.97 16.37 8.28
C PHE A 42 -7.49 16.50 7.97
N LYS A 43 -6.81 17.36 8.70
CA LYS A 43 -5.36 17.54 8.58
C LYS A 43 -4.61 16.26 8.99
N LYS A 44 -3.43 16.06 8.42
CA LYS A 44 -2.52 14.98 8.80
C LYS A 44 -2.20 15.12 10.30
N GLN A 45 -2.43 14.05 11.03
CA GLN A 45 -2.00 13.93 12.42
C GLN A 45 -0.71 13.11 12.46
N GLU A 46 0.24 13.54 13.24
CA GLU A 46 1.44 12.77 13.53
C GLU A 46 1.05 11.63 14.49
N ILE A 47 1.22 10.39 14.05
CA ILE A 47 1.01 9.21 14.87
C ILE A 47 2.35 8.87 15.52
N LYS A 48 2.38 8.85 16.85
CA LYS A 48 3.56 8.49 17.64
C LYS A 48 3.33 7.17 18.35
N ASN A 49 4.42 6.52 18.73
CA ASN A 49 4.43 5.25 19.43
C ASN A 49 3.71 4.16 18.65
N THR A 50 4.01 4.10 17.35
CA THR A 50 3.59 2.98 16.49
C THR A 50 4.22 1.68 16.96
N LEU A 51 3.68 0.54 16.53
CA LEU A 51 4.27 -0.76 16.88
C LEU A 51 5.74 -0.84 16.48
N GLY A 52 6.10 -0.32 15.28
CA GLY A 52 7.47 -0.31 14.80
C GLY A 52 8.42 0.49 15.68
N GLU A 53 8.00 1.67 16.14
CA GLU A 53 8.76 2.49 17.08
C GLU A 53 8.90 1.81 18.45
N TYR A 54 7.84 1.17 18.93
CA TYR A 54 7.86 0.46 20.20
C TYR A 54 8.83 -0.74 20.18
N LEU A 55 8.80 -1.54 19.10
CA LEU A 55 9.73 -2.66 18.90
C LEU A 55 11.18 -2.15 18.86
N ALA A 56 11.44 -1.10 18.08
CA ALA A 56 12.75 -0.47 17.99
C ALA A 56 13.26 0.06 19.34
N ALA A 57 12.40 0.71 20.12
CA ALA A 57 12.74 1.21 21.44
C ALA A 57 13.11 0.11 22.45
N ASN A 58 12.59 -1.11 22.23
CA ASN A 58 12.91 -2.29 23.04
C ASN A 58 14.06 -3.14 22.45
N GLY A 59 14.74 -2.67 21.41
CA GLY A 59 15.87 -3.38 20.78
C GLY A 59 15.47 -4.64 20.03
N LEU A 60 14.20 -4.77 19.66
CA LEU A 60 13.67 -5.92 18.92
C LEU A 60 13.86 -5.72 17.41
N LYS A 61 14.33 -6.75 16.74
CA LYS A 61 14.53 -6.78 15.28
C LYS A 61 13.25 -7.16 14.58
N GLN A 62 12.89 -6.40 13.57
CA GLN A 62 11.63 -6.58 12.86
C GLN A 62 11.85 -6.68 11.35
N LEU A 63 11.03 -7.49 10.68
CA LEU A 63 10.97 -7.62 9.23
C LEU A 63 9.59 -7.21 8.73
N ARG A 64 9.57 -6.42 7.64
CA ARG A 64 8.38 -6.13 6.83
C ARG A 64 8.53 -6.78 5.48
N THR A 65 7.55 -7.56 5.06
CA THR A 65 7.59 -8.21 3.75
C THR A 65 6.21 -8.25 3.10
N ALA A 66 6.19 -7.96 1.83
CA ALA A 66 5.03 -8.09 0.95
C ALA A 66 5.49 -8.01 -0.51
N GLU A 67 4.59 -8.33 -1.42
CA GLU A 67 4.78 -7.97 -2.82
C GLU A 67 4.34 -6.52 -3.10
N THR A 68 4.69 -5.97 -4.27
CA THR A 68 4.58 -4.54 -4.63
C THR A 68 3.24 -3.92 -4.24
N GLU A 69 2.12 -4.58 -4.53
CA GLU A 69 0.77 -4.05 -4.32
C GLU A 69 0.43 -3.79 -2.85
N LYS A 70 1.06 -4.51 -1.94
CA LYS A 70 0.81 -4.41 -0.50
C LYS A 70 2.03 -3.97 0.32
N TYR A 71 3.13 -3.61 -0.35
CA TYR A 71 4.35 -3.19 0.34
C TYR A 71 4.13 -1.95 1.22
N ALA A 72 3.48 -0.93 0.69
CA ALA A 72 3.17 0.28 1.46
C ALA A 72 2.28 -0.01 2.69
N HIS A 73 1.46 -1.06 2.65
CA HIS A 73 0.57 -1.43 3.75
C HIS A 73 1.34 -1.95 4.96
N VAL A 74 2.45 -2.67 4.74
CA VAL A 74 3.30 -3.19 5.82
C VAL A 74 4.46 -2.27 6.17
N THR A 75 4.68 -1.18 5.43
CA THR A 75 5.74 -0.19 5.65
C THR A 75 5.18 1.19 5.95
N PHE A 76 4.95 2.02 4.96
CA PHE A 76 4.53 3.41 5.09
C PHE A 76 3.27 3.58 5.95
N PHE A 77 2.18 2.87 5.61
CA PHE A 77 0.92 3.00 6.37
C PHE A 77 1.03 2.40 7.77
N PHE A 78 1.73 1.28 7.89
CA PHE A 78 1.93 0.62 9.17
C PHE A 78 2.80 1.47 10.13
N ASN A 79 3.70 2.26 9.59
CA ASN A 79 4.57 3.19 10.32
C ASN A 79 3.92 4.59 10.46
N GLY A 80 2.59 4.68 10.38
CA GLY A 80 1.87 5.95 10.62
C GLY A 80 2.09 7.02 9.55
N GLY A 81 2.47 6.63 8.33
CA GLY A 81 2.74 7.53 7.20
C GLY A 81 4.18 8.07 7.19
N VAL A 82 5.10 7.33 7.80
CA VAL A 82 6.55 7.59 7.76
C VAL A 82 7.20 6.58 6.82
N GLU A 83 7.94 7.08 5.81
CA GLU A 83 8.60 6.23 4.81
C GLU A 83 9.87 5.58 5.35
N GLU A 84 10.61 6.30 6.19
CA GLU A 84 11.87 5.82 6.76
C GLU A 84 11.64 4.58 7.65
N PRO A 85 12.45 3.53 7.49
CA PRO A 85 12.40 2.38 8.39
C PRO A 85 12.71 2.78 9.84
N ASN A 86 12.07 2.12 10.78
CA ASN A 86 12.47 2.23 12.18
C ASN A 86 13.87 1.60 12.38
N LYS A 87 14.50 1.93 13.49
CA LYS A 87 15.72 1.24 13.88
C LYS A 87 15.47 -0.29 13.97
N ASP A 88 16.39 -1.08 13.46
CA ASP A 88 16.30 -2.54 13.43
C ASP A 88 15.08 -3.09 12.64
N GLU A 89 14.56 -2.31 11.69
CA GLU A 89 13.51 -2.69 10.74
C GLU A 89 14.13 -3.01 9.37
N ASP A 90 14.13 -4.27 8.99
CA ASP A 90 14.46 -4.70 7.63
C ASP A 90 13.20 -4.79 6.76
N ARG A 91 13.37 -4.61 5.48
CA ARG A 91 12.29 -4.67 4.48
C ARG A 91 12.66 -5.58 3.32
N VAL A 92 11.75 -6.49 2.97
CA VAL A 92 11.87 -7.37 1.81
C VAL A 92 10.68 -7.16 0.90
N LEU A 93 10.95 -6.56 -0.25
CA LEU A 93 9.97 -6.37 -1.33
C LEU A 93 10.10 -7.50 -2.36
N VAL A 94 8.98 -8.10 -2.72
CA VAL A 94 8.84 -8.99 -3.88
C VAL A 94 8.08 -8.25 -4.97
N LYS A 95 8.49 -8.34 -6.23
CA LYS A 95 7.78 -7.70 -7.33
C LYS A 95 6.49 -8.44 -7.63
N SER A 96 5.38 -7.73 -7.73
CA SER A 96 4.13 -8.29 -8.26
C SER A 96 4.25 -8.61 -9.74
N PRO A 97 3.51 -9.60 -10.25
CA PRO A 97 3.55 -9.95 -11.66
C PRO A 97 3.04 -8.82 -12.56
N ALA A 98 3.66 -8.66 -13.73
CA ALA A 98 3.30 -7.65 -14.71
C ALA A 98 2.16 -8.14 -15.60
N VAL A 99 0.96 -8.26 -15.05
CA VAL A 99 -0.27 -8.64 -15.75
C VAL A 99 -1.27 -7.49 -15.79
N ALA A 100 -2.20 -7.52 -16.75
CA ALA A 100 -3.19 -6.46 -16.88
C ALA A 100 -4.16 -6.42 -15.69
N THR A 101 -4.60 -7.59 -15.23
CA THR A 101 -5.45 -7.78 -14.05
C THR A 101 -5.04 -9.07 -13.35
N TYR A 102 -5.18 -9.14 -12.03
CA TYR A 102 -4.64 -10.26 -11.24
C TYR A 102 -5.47 -11.55 -11.28
N ASP A 103 -6.66 -11.52 -11.88
CA ASP A 103 -7.40 -12.74 -12.21
C ASP A 103 -6.70 -13.59 -13.27
N LEU A 104 -5.81 -12.99 -14.08
CA LEU A 104 -4.97 -13.69 -15.06
C LEU A 104 -3.81 -14.47 -14.42
N GLN A 105 -3.42 -14.11 -13.19
CA GLN A 105 -2.38 -14.77 -12.40
C GLN A 105 -2.73 -14.69 -10.91
N PRO A 106 -3.71 -15.49 -10.43
CA PRO A 106 -4.20 -15.38 -9.04
C PRO A 106 -3.17 -15.72 -7.98
N GLU A 107 -2.16 -16.52 -8.32
CA GLU A 107 -1.04 -16.84 -7.43
C GLU A 107 -0.20 -15.62 -7.12
N MET A 108 -0.23 -14.60 -7.98
CA MET A 108 0.58 -13.40 -7.89
C MET A 108 2.05 -13.75 -7.57
N SER A 109 2.65 -13.15 -6.56
CA SER A 109 4.00 -13.48 -6.11
C SER A 109 4.03 -14.16 -4.73
N ALA A 110 2.88 -14.70 -4.27
CA ALA A 110 2.80 -15.32 -2.94
C ALA A 110 3.81 -16.45 -2.72
N PRO A 111 4.10 -17.36 -3.69
CA PRO A 111 5.11 -18.39 -3.50
C PRO A 111 6.51 -17.82 -3.21
N GLU A 112 6.94 -16.77 -3.92
CA GLU A 112 8.22 -16.11 -3.67
C GLU A 112 8.25 -15.38 -2.33
N VAL A 113 7.15 -14.72 -1.96
CA VAL A 113 7.01 -14.09 -0.64
C VAL A 113 7.13 -15.15 0.46
N SER A 114 6.46 -16.29 0.30
CA SER A 114 6.51 -17.42 1.24
C SER A 114 7.93 -18.00 1.37
N GLU A 115 8.65 -18.17 0.27
CA GLU A 115 10.04 -18.65 0.28
C GLU A 115 10.94 -17.71 1.10
N LYS A 116 10.87 -16.40 0.84
CA LYS A 116 11.65 -15.40 1.57
C LYS A 116 11.25 -15.30 3.03
N LEU A 117 9.96 -15.42 3.33
CA LEU A 117 9.44 -15.47 4.69
C LEU A 117 10.02 -16.68 5.45
N ASN A 118 9.95 -17.87 4.86
CA ASN A 118 10.48 -19.09 5.45
C ASN A 118 11.99 -19.00 5.72
N ALA A 119 12.75 -18.41 4.79
CA ALA A 119 14.18 -18.16 4.97
C ALA A 119 14.43 -17.20 6.14
N ALA A 120 13.64 -16.12 6.25
CA ALA A 120 13.73 -15.16 7.35
C ALA A 120 13.42 -15.78 8.71
N ILE A 121 12.36 -16.60 8.79
CA ILE A 121 12.00 -17.34 10.02
C ILE A 121 13.13 -18.28 10.45
N ARG A 122 13.65 -19.09 9.50
CA ARG A 122 14.73 -20.07 9.77
C ARG A 122 16.05 -19.41 10.16
N SER A 123 16.26 -18.16 9.74
CA SER A 123 17.49 -17.44 10.11
C SER A 123 17.59 -17.12 11.60
N GLY A 124 16.48 -17.11 12.33
CA GLY A 124 16.40 -16.68 13.72
C GLY A 124 16.81 -15.23 13.96
N LYS A 125 16.91 -14.42 12.89
CA LYS A 125 17.37 -13.03 12.97
C LYS A 125 16.34 -12.08 13.57
N TYR A 126 15.04 -12.32 13.34
CA TYR A 126 13.97 -11.40 13.65
C TYR A 126 13.13 -11.86 14.81
N ASP A 127 12.79 -10.92 15.69
CA ASP A 127 11.89 -11.15 16.82
C ASP A 127 10.42 -11.01 16.37
N VAL A 128 10.16 -10.14 15.39
CA VAL A 128 8.82 -9.90 14.84
C VAL A 128 8.88 -9.81 13.32
N ILE A 129 7.97 -10.51 12.65
CA ILE A 129 7.82 -10.45 11.19
C ILE A 129 6.38 -10.03 10.87
N ILE A 130 6.24 -9.00 10.04
CA ILE A 130 4.95 -8.53 9.54
C ILE A 130 4.92 -8.76 8.03
N ILE A 131 3.93 -9.52 7.61
CA ILE A 131 3.74 -9.93 6.22
C ILE A 131 2.33 -9.60 5.75
N ASN A 132 2.19 -9.33 4.45
CA ASN A 132 0.90 -9.27 3.77
C ASN A 132 0.96 -10.07 2.47
N PHE A 133 0.06 -11.04 2.33
CA PHE A 133 -0.24 -11.70 1.06
C PHE A 133 -1.31 -10.91 0.32
N ALA A 134 -0.97 -10.40 -0.85
CA ALA A 134 -1.83 -9.49 -1.62
C ALA A 134 -3.01 -10.17 -2.32
N ASN A 135 -2.93 -11.48 -2.52
CA ASN A 135 -3.79 -12.25 -3.42
C ASN A 135 -5.29 -12.08 -3.14
N PRO A 136 -5.82 -12.32 -1.92
CA PRO A 136 -7.27 -12.30 -1.72
C PRO A 136 -7.88 -10.92 -2.00
N ASP A 137 -7.17 -9.87 -1.66
CA ASP A 137 -7.62 -8.49 -1.88
C ASP A 137 -7.52 -8.11 -3.37
N MET A 138 -6.33 -8.25 -3.96
CA MET A 138 -6.07 -7.80 -5.33
C MET A 138 -6.87 -8.58 -6.36
N VAL A 139 -6.94 -9.89 -6.24
CA VAL A 139 -7.75 -10.76 -7.12
C VAL A 139 -9.24 -10.56 -6.83
N GLY A 140 -9.63 -10.38 -5.56
CA GLY A 140 -11.01 -10.09 -5.16
C GLY A 140 -11.59 -8.86 -5.85
N HIS A 141 -10.78 -7.82 -6.05
CA HIS A 141 -11.18 -6.60 -6.79
C HIS A 141 -11.57 -6.83 -8.24
N THR A 142 -11.16 -7.94 -8.85
CA THR A 142 -11.54 -8.27 -10.24
C THR A 142 -12.97 -8.80 -10.36
N GLY A 143 -13.57 -9.29 -9.28
CA GLY A 143 -14.89 -9.90 -9.27
C GLY A 143 -14.97 -11.29 -9.92
N VAL A 144 -13.83 -11.89 -10.29
CA VAL A 144 -13.77 -13.21 -10.93
C VAL A 144 -13.68 -14.30 -9.85
N ILE A 145 -14.82 -14.91 -9.51
CA ILE A 145 -14.93 -15.87 -8.40
C ILE A 145 -13.93 -17.03 -8.51
N PRO A 146 -13.76 -17.74 -9.67
CA PRO A 146 -12.79 -18.82 -9.76
C PRO A 146 -11.35 -18.38 -9.47
N ALA A 147 -10.98 -17.17 -9.87
CA ALA A 147 -9.67 -16.60 -9.59
C ALA A 147 -9.51 -16.26 -8.10
N ALA A 148 -10.56 -15.72 -7.46
CA ALA A 148 -10.55 -15.45 -6.03
C ALA A 148 -10.39 -16.73 -5.19
N VAL A 149 -11.06 -17.81 -5.57
CA VAL A 149 -10.87 -19.14 -4.94
C VAL A 149 -9.42 -19.57 -5.06
N LYS A 150 -8.85 -19.51 -6.28
CA LYS A 150 -7.44 -19.87 -6.51
C LYS A 150 -6.46 -19.01 -5.71
N ALA A 151 -6.77 -17.73 -5.55
CA ALA A 151 -5.96 -16.81 -4.74
C ALA A 151 -5.92 -17.23 -3.26
N VAL A 152 -7.08 -17.62 -2.69
CA VAL A 152 -7.18 -18.11 -1.31
C VAL A 152 -6.46 -19.44 -1.15
N GLU A 153 -6.66 -20.39 -2.08
CA GLU A 153 -5.95 -21.69 -2.09
C GLU A 153 -4.43 -21.51 -2.13
N THR A 154 -3.94 -20.52 -2.91
CA THR A 154 -2.51 -20.23 -2.97
C THR A 154 -1.97 -19.73 -1.64
N VAL A 155 -2.70 -18.86 -0.95
CA VAL A 155 -2.29 -18.36 0.38
C VAL A 155 -2.32 -19.49 1.42
N ASP A 156 -3.31 -20.40 1.33
CA ASP A 156 -3.39 -21.57 2.21
C ASP A 156 -2.19 -22.53 2.07
N GLN A 157 -1.60 -22.58 0.86
CA GLN A 157 -0.40 -23.38 0.58
C GLN A 157 0.90 -22.72 1.05
N CYS A 158 0.89 -21.40 1.27
CA CYS A 158 2.06 -20.63 1.67
C CYS A 158 2.26 -20.62 3.18
#